data_615a05631642b292491a28896eedad4a
#
_entry.id   615a05631642b292491a28896eedad4a
#
_cell.length_a   1.000
_cell.length_b   1.000
_cell.length_c   1.000
_cell.angle_alpha   90.00
_cell.angle_beta   90.00
_cell.angle_gamma   90.00
#
_symmetry.space_group_name_H-M   'P 1'
#
loop_
_entity.id
_entity.type
_entity.pdbx_description
1 polymer ?
#
loop_
_entity_poly.entity_id
_entity_poly.type
_entity_poly.pdbx_seq_one_letter_code
_entity_poly.pdbx_strand_id
1 'polypeptide(L)'
;MSLLLVLSLAPVVALAIYIYIKDKFEKEPLGLLLKCLLGGVGVAASVLILFNCLRLIGISIDLIPWMQSFFGAALPEELLKFLFLIWIVWKNRNFNEFFDGIVYSTFLSLGFAGVENVLYVANGGIGVAISRAIFAVPAHFFFAVVMGYYLSMAKFRKQNKLWFGFLAIAVPVLLHFLYDFFLMESNYYSSIDPSYATSLMFTFYLFDILLWHIAMKRIHKRCQGCGAPIAKGQHYCSNCLPNP
;
A
#
# COMPACT_ATOMS: atom_id res chain seq x y z
N MET A 1 -16.70 -22.77 0.95
CA MET A 1 -16.73 -21.35 0.51
C MET A 1 -16.54 -20.39 1.66
N SER A 2 -17.23 -20.55 2.80
CA SER A 2 -17.10 -19.66 3.98
C SER A 2 -15.69 -19.62 4.60
N LEU A 3 -15.00 -20.77 4.75
CA LEU A 3 -13.66 -20.83 5.33
C LEU A 3 -12.61 -20.10 4.47
N LEU A 4 -12.62 -20.32 3.15
CA LEU A 4 -11.68 -19.65 2.24
C LEU A 4 -11.87 -18.12 2.24
N LEU A 5 -13.12 -17.65 2.30
CA LEU A 5 -13.41 -16.22 2.41
C LEU A 5 -12.86 -15.62 3.73
N VAL A 6 -13.06 -16.31 4.86
CA VAL A 6 -12.51 -15.90 6.14
C VAL A 6 -10.99 -15.84 6.10
N LEU A 7 -10.33 -16.87 5.58
CA LEU A 7 -8.87 -16.91 5.45
C LEU A 7 -8.34 -15.80 4.52
N SER A 8 -9.10 -15.47 3.46
CA SER A 8 -8.73 -14.37 2.56
C SER A 8 -8.77 -13.01 3.23
N LEU A 9 -9.78 -12.76 4.05
CA LEU A 9 -10.01 -11.43 4.64
C LEU A 9 -9.36 -11.25 6.02
N ALA A 10 -9.02 -12.32 6.72
CA ALA A 10 -8.44 -12.25 8.06
C ALA A 10 -7.16 -11.38 8.12
N PRO A 11 -6.16 -11.52 7.24
CA PRO A 11 -4.96 -10.68 7.28
C PRO A 11 -5.27 -9.21 6.96
N VAL A 12 -6.24 -8.94 6.09
CA VAL A 12 -6.70 -7.59 5.76
C VAL A 12 -7.30 -6.90 6.99
N VAL A 13 -8.20 -7.60 7.68
CA VAL A 13 -8.83 -7.09 8.91
C VAL A 13 -7.80 -6.88 10.01
N ALA A 14 -6.88 -7.83 10.18
CA ALA A 14 -5.81 -7.73 11.20
C ALA A 14 -4.94 -6.49 10.98
N LEU A 15 -4.50 -6.23 9.75
CA LEU A 15 -3.68 -5.06 9.42
C LEU A 15 -4.49 -3.75 9.47
N ALA A 16 -5.77 -3.75 9.11
CA ALA A 16 -6.64 -2.60 9.27
C ALA A 16 -6.82 -2.21 10.74
N ILE A 17 -7.05 -3.19 11.61
CA ILE A 17 -7.10 -2.97 13.06
C ILE A 17 -5.75 -2.48 13.58
N TYR A 18 -4.65 -3.08 13.12
CA TYR A 18 -3.31 -2.69 13.54
C TYR A 18 -3.02 -1.22 13.23
N ILE A 19 -3.25 -0.76 12.00
CA ILE A 19 -2.98 0.64 11.63
C ILE A 19 -3.92 1.61 12.35
N TYR A 20 -5.19 1.24 12.53
CA TYR A 20 -6.16 2.02 13.30
C TYR A 20 -5.72 2.21 14.76
N ILE A 21 -5.18 1.16 15.41
CA ILE A 21 -4.65 1.26 16.78
C ILE A 21 -3.38 2.11 16.83
N LYS A 22 -2.53 2.05 15.78
CA LYS A 22 -1.30 2.85 15.69
C LYS A 22 -1.53 4.32 15.50
N ASP A 23 -2.66 4.71 14.99
CA ASP A 23 -3.12 6.08 14.93
C ASP A 23 -3.47 6.54 16.36
N LYS A 24 -2.57 7.32 16.97
CA LYS A 24 -2.61 7.66 18.41
C LYS A 24 -3.08 9.09 18.70
N PHE A 25 -3.09 9.95 17.69
CA PHE A 25 -3.33 11.38 17.90
C PHE A 25 -4.81 11.72 17.74
N GLU A 26 -5.29 11.86 16.54
CA GLU A 26 -6.71 12.03 16.24
C GLU A 26 -7.19 10.81 15.45
N LYS A 27 -8.22 10.13 15.96
CA LYS A 27 -8.77 8.95 15.27
C LYS A 27 -9.53 9.37 14.03
N GLU A 28 -9.17 8.74 12.91
CA GLU A 28 -9.85 9.01 11.66
C GLU A 28 -11.30 8.56 11.66
N PRO A 29 -12.22 9.34 11.06
CA PRO A 29 -13.64 8.98 10.99
C PRO A 29 -13.83 7.64 10.28
N LEU A 30 -14.52 6.70 10.93
CA LEU A 30 -14.77 5.36 10.36
C LEU A 30 -15.44 5.41 9.00
N GLY A 31 -16.31 6.40 8.74
CA GLY A 31 -16.94 6.60 7.45
C GLY A 31 -15.94 6.95 6.34
N LEU A 32 -14.85 7.67 6.66
CA LEU A 32 -13.79 8.00 5.69
C LEU A 32 -12.87 6.80 5.48
N LEU A 33 -12.54 6.07 6.55
CA LEU A 33 -11.79 4.82 6.45
C LEU A 33 -12.52 3.78 5.60
N LEU A 34 -13.83 3.65 5.77
CA LEU A 34 -14.66 2.78 4.94
C LEU A 34 -14.67 3.25 3.47
N LYS A 35 -14.74 4.58 3.21
CA LYS A 35 -14.62 5.11 1.84
C LYS A 35 -13.27 4.78 1.21
N CYS A 36 -12.16 4.84 1.95
CA CYS A 36 -10.84 4.43 1.47
C CYS A 36 -10.83 2.94 1.14
N LEU A 37 -11.33 2.10 2.04
CA LEU A 37 -11.41 0.65 1.83
C LEU A 37 -12.26 0.29 0.59
N LEU A 38 -13.44 0.91 0.43
CA LEU A 38 -14.27 0.74 -0.77
C LEU A 38 -13.62 1.34 -2.01
N GLY A 39 -12.85 2.42 -1.88
CA GLY A 39 -11.98 2.96 -2.93
C GLY A 39 -10.99 1.91 -3.44
N GLY A 40 -10.40 1.13 -2.53
CA GLY A 40 -9.52 0.01 -2.90
C GLY A 40 -10.23 -1.10 -3.68
N VAL A 41 -11.47 -1.41 -3.30
CA VAL A 41 -12.33 -2.31 -4.11
C VAL A 41 -12.57 -1.73 -5.51
N GLY A 42 -12.81 -0.42 -5.60
CA GLY A 42 -12.95 0.30 -6.87
C GLY A 42 -11.67 0.26 -7.72
N VAL A 43 -10.49 0.36 -7.09
CA VAL A 43 -9.20 0.18 -7.77
C VAL A 43 -9.10 -1.22 -8.38
N ALA A 44 -9.40 -2.27 -7.62
CA ALA A 44 -9.35 -3.64 -8.12
C ALA A 44 -10.29 -3.85 -9.32
N ALA A 45 -11.52 -3.32 -9.25
CA ALA A 45 -12.44 -3.34 -10.37
C ALA A 45 -11.89 -2.59 -11.60
N SER A 46 -11.27 -1.42 -11.38
CA SER A 46 -10.68 -0.60 -12.46
C SER A 46 -9.51 -1.31 -13.13
N VAL A 47 -8.64 -1.99 -12.38
CA VAL A 47 -7.54 -2.81 -12.91
C VAL A 47 -8.09 -3.94 -13.78
N LEU A 48 -9.10 -4.67 -13.28
CA LEU A 48 -9.74 -5.75 -14.04
C LEU A 48 -10.37 -5.24 -15.34
N ILE A 49 -11.06 -4.10 -15.29
CA ILE A 49 -11.65 -3.48 -16.49
C ILE A 49 -10.55 -3.07 -17.48
N LEU A 50 -9.48 -2.42 -17.01
CA LEU A 50 -8.36 -2.00 -17.84
C LEU A 50 -7.79 -3.19 -18.63
N PHE A 51 -7.46 -4.29 -17.94
CA PHE A 51 -6.87 -5.45 -18.60
C PHE A 51 -7.84 -6.18 -19.55
N ASN A 52 -9.12 -6.25 -19.19
CA ASN A 52 -10.12 -6.77 -20.11
C ASN A 52 -10.27 -5.90 -21.38
N CYS A 53 -10.26 -4.57 -21.24
CA CYS A 53 -10.29 -3.66 -22.39
C CYS A 53 -9.07 -3.82 -23.29
N LEU A 54 -7.85 -3.90 -22.69
CA LEU A 54 -6.61 -4.13 -23.45
C LEU A 54 -6.67 -5.45 -24.24
N ARG A 55 -7.16 -6.52 -23.61
CA ARG A 55 -7.35 -7.82 -24.26
C ARG A 55 -8.34 -7.76 -25.42
N LEU A 56 -9.45 -7.04 -25.26
CA LEU A 56 -10.47 -6.89 -26.31
C LEU A 56 -9.95 -6.15 -27.56
N ILE A 57 -9.00 -5.23 -27.41
CA ILE A 57 -8.35 -4.53 -28.53
C ILE A 57 -7.09 -5.25 -29.04
N GLY A 58 -6.87 -6.49 -28.62
CA GLY A 58 -5.76 -7.35 -29.09
C GLY A 58 -4.40 -7.03 -28.50
N ILE A 59 -4.32 -6.22 -27.44
CA ILE A 59 -3.08 -6.02 -26.69
C ILE A 59 -2.92 -7.16 -25.69
N SER A 60 -2.01 -8.08 -26.00
CA SER A 60 -1.61 -9.15 -25.07
C SER A 60 -0.56 -8.61 -24.10
N ILE A 61 -0.77 -8.94 -22.81
CA ILE A 61 0.18 -8.62 -21.72
C ILE A 61 1.01 -9.88 -21.38
N ASP A 62 1.00 -10.89 -22.26
CA ASP A 62 1.87 -12.06 -22.18
C ASP A 62 3.32 -11.65 -22.51
N LEU A 63 3.87 -10.84 -21.61
CA LEU A 63 5.20 -10.27 -21.71
C LEU A 63 6.18 -11.12 -20.90
N ILE A 64 7.44 -10.96 -21.16
CA ILE A 64 8.51 -11.52 -20.30
C ILE A 64 8.32 -11.05 -18.83
N PRO A 65 8.77 -11.83 -17.83
CA PRO A 65 8.41 -11.64 -16.42
C PRO A 65 8.53 -10.21 -15.90
N TRP A 66 9.61 -9.50 -16.21
CA TRP A 66 9.80 -8.13 -15.73
C TRP A 66 8.77 -7.13 -16.31
N MET A 67 8.39 -7.30 -17.58
CA MET A 67 7.37 -6.44 -18.20
C MET A 67 5.98 -6.75 -17.61
N GLN A 68 5.69 -8.01 -17.36
CA GLN A 68 4.45 -8.43 -16.72
C GLN A 68 4.36 -7.87 -15.29
N SER A 69 5.43 -7.98 -14.49
CA SER A 69 5.48 -7.44 -13.14
C SER A 69 5.32 -5.91 -13.13
N PHE A 70 5.94 -5.20 -14.10
CA PHE A 70 5.89 -3.74 -14.13
C PHE A 70 4.59 -3.21 -14.75
N PHE A 71 4.29 -3.58 -16.01
CA PHE A 71 3.15 -3.06 -16.75
C PHE A 71 1.86 -3.84 -16.51
N GLY A 72 1.97 -5.12 -16.14
CA GLY A 72 0.84 -6.01 -15.87
C GLY A 72 0.33 -5.91 -14.42
N ALA A 73 1.12 -5.38 -13.49
CA ALA A 73 0.74 -5.28 -12.09
C ALA A 73 1.16 -3.95 -11.46
N ALA A 74 2.43 -3.76 -11.14
CA ALA A 74 2.89 -2.70 -10.24
C ALA A 74 2.49 -1.29 -10.66
N LEU A 75 2.73 -0.91 -11.91
CA LEU A 75 2.44 0.44 -12.40
C LEU A 75 0.94 0.76 -12.41
N PRO A 76 0.07 -0.04 -13.06
CA PRO A 76 -1.36 0.27 -13.10
C PRO A 76 -2.00 0.22 -11.71
N GLU A 77 -1.62 -0.71 -10.87
CA GLU A 77 -2.20 -0.84 -9.54
C GLU A 77 -1.83 0.32 -8.62
N GLU A 78 -0.54 0.62 -8.47
CA GLU A 78 -0.10 1.69 -7.57
C GLU A 78 -0.52 3.07 -8.08
N LEU A 79 -0.54 3.28 -9.41
CA LEU A 79 -1.03 4.51 -10.00
C LEU A 79 -2.54 4.71 -9.72
N LEU A 80 -3.35 3.68 -9.92
CA LEU A 80 -4.78 3.75 -9.64
C LEU A 80 -5.05 3.90 -8.14
N LYS A 81 -4.33 3.19 -7.27
CA LYS A 81 -4.40 3.39 -5.82
C LYS A 81 -4.13 4.85 -5.45
N PHE A 82 -3.08 5.45 -5.99
CA PHE A 82 -2.73 6.85 -5.75
C PHE A 82 -3.82 7.81 -6.24
N LEU A 83 -4.35 7.61 -7.45
CA LEU A 83 -5.41 8.46 -8.01
C LEU A 83 -6.70 8.41 -7.18
N PHE A 84 -7.14 7.22 -6.79
CA PHE A 84 -8.31 7.06 -5.92
C PHE A 84 -8.07 7.66 -4.53
N LEU A 85 -6.87 7.48 -3.98
CA LEU A 85 -6.51 8.05 -2.69
C LEU A 85 -6.58 9.58 -2.74
N ILE A 86 -5.96 10.24 -3.72
CA ILE A 86 -6.03 11.69 -3.89
C ILE A 86 -7.48 12.15 -4.06
N TRP A 87 -8.25 11.47 -4.88
CA TRP A 87 -9.65 11.82 -5.12
C TRP A 87 -10.47 11.80 -3.83
N ILE A 88 -10.25 10.80 -2.95
CA ILE A 88 -11.01 10.66 -1.69
C ILE A 88 -10.52 11.64 -0.62
N VAL A 89 -9.18 11.78 -0.43
CA VAL A 89 -8.66 12.42 0.80
C VAL A 89 -8.00 13.76 0.58
N TRP A 90 -7.54 14.13 -0.63
CA TRP A 90 -6.70 15.32 -0.81
C TRP A 90 -7.35 16.62 -0.33
N LYS A 91 -8.63 16.80 -0.62
CA LYS A 91 -9.43 17.97 -0.21
C LYS A 91 -10.22 17.74 1.08
N ASN A 92 -10.10 16.58 1.71
CA ASN A 92 -10.85 16.28 2.91
C ASN A 92 -10.23 17.03 4.10
N ARG A 93 -11.08 17.62 4.95
CA ARG A 93 -10.68 18.37 6.13
C ARG A 93 -10.02 17.48 7.20
N ASN A 94 -10.37 16.20 7.25
CA ASN A 94 -9.82 15.25 8.18
C ASN A 94 -8.39 14.79 7.78
N PHE A 95 -7.91 15.12 6.58
CA PHE A 95 -6.50 14.95 6.23
C PHE A 95 -5.72 16.16 6.75
N ASN A 96 -5.55 16.23 8.06
CA ASN A 96 -5.02 17.36 8.81
C ASN A 96 -3.72 17.02 9.58
N GLU A 97 -3.39 15.74 9.74
CA GLU A 97 -2.17 15.26 10.39
C GLU A 97 -1.26 14.49 9.43
N PHE A 98 0.03 14.44 9.79
CA PHE A 98 1.03 13.79 8.94
C PHE A 98 0.83 12.27 8.87
N PHE A 99 0.27 11.65 9.90
CA PHE A 99 0.03 10.21 9.95
C PHE A 99 -1.20 9.78 9.13
N ASP A 100 -2.15 10.67 8.88
CA ASP A 100 -3.40 10.38 8.17
C ASP A 100 -3.16 9.83 6.76
N GLY A 101 -2.15 10.37 6.05
CA GLY A 101 -1.80 9.86 4.73
C GLY A 101 -1.45 8.37 4.74
N ILE A 102 -0.79 7.90 5.80
CA ILE A 102 -0.48 6.48 5.98
C ILE A 102 -1.74 5.69 6.31
N VAL A 103 -2.58 6.21 7.21
CA VAL A 103 -3.83 5.55 7.58
C VAL A 103 -4.73 5.38 6.36
N TYR A 104 -4.99 6.46 5.62
CA TYR A 104 -5.87 6.41 4.45
C TYR A 104 -5.33 5.53 3.32
N SER A 105 -4.03 5.65 3.02
CA SER A 105 -3.41 4.82 1.96
C SER A 105 -3.44 3.34 2.30
N THR A 106 -3.20 2.99 3.57
CA THR A 106 -3.25 1.59 4.00
C THR A 106 -4.66 1.03 3.96
N PHE A 107 -5.69 1.77 4.40
CA PHE A 107 -7.07 1.33 4.27
C PHE A 107 -7.48 1.12 2.82
N LEU A 108 -7.09 2.02 1.91
CA LEU A 108 -7.37 1.87 0.48
C LEU A 108 -6.64 0.65 -0.09
N SER A 109 -5.36 0.49 0.16
CA SER A 109 -4.57 -0.63 -0.33
C SER A 109 -5.04 -1.98 0.24
N LEU A 110 -5.46 -2.01 1.51
CA LEU A 110 -6.05 -3.22 2.12
C LEU A 110 -7.40 -3.57 1.50
N GLY A 111 -8.20 -2.59 1.08
CA GLY A 111 -9.42 -2.84 0.31
C GLY A 111 -9.13 -3.51 -1.04
N PHE A 112 -8.11 -3.02 -1.76
CA PHE A 112 -7.61 -3.64 -2.98
C PHE A 112 -7.09 -5.07 -2.73
N ALA A 113 -6.16 -5.22 -1.79
CA ALA A 113 -5.57 -6.51 -1.43
C ALA A 113 -6.61 -7.54 -1.00
N GLY A 114 -7.69 -7.10 -0.34
CA GLY A 114 -8.80 -7.97 0.06
C GLY A 114 -9.52 -8.59 -1.13
N VAL A 115 -9.84 -7.80 -2.16
CA VAL A 115 -10.46 -8.32 -3.40
C VAL A 115 -9.51 -9.27 -4.10
N GLU A 116 -8.28 -8.84 -4.30
CA GLU A 116 -7.26 -9.66 -4.95
C GLU A 116 -7.06 -10.98 -4.20
N ASN A 117 -6.95 -10.94 -2.88
CA ASN A 117 -6.78 -12.13 -2.05
C ASN A 117 -7.94 -13.11 -2.18
N VAL A 118 -9.17 -12.62 -2.21
CA VAL A 118 -10.37 -13.47 -2.45
C VAL A 118 -10.29 -14.14 -3.81
N LEU A 119 -9.90 -13.43 -4.87
CA LEU A 119 -9.79 -13.99 -6.21
C LEU A 119 -8.70 -15.07 -6.30
N TYR A 120 -7.52 -14.81 -5.74
CA TYR A 120 -6.43 -15.80 -5.76
C TYR A 120 -6.74 -17.03 -4.91
N VAL A 121 -7.30 -16.85 -3.71
CA VAL A 121 -7.63 -17.97 -2.81
C VAL A 121 -8.77 -18.82 -3.33
N ALA A 122 -9.75 -18.21 -4.02
CA ALA A 122 -10.83 -18.95 -4.67
C ALA A 122 -10.32 -19.93 -5.71
N ASN A 123 -9.23 -19.60 -6.40
CA ASN A 123 -8.61 -20.45 -7.43
C ASN A 123 -7.52 -21.39 -6.87
N GLY A 124 -6.78 -20.96 -5.83
CA GLY A 124 -5.58 -21.64 -5.34
C GLY A 124 -5.74 -22.36 -3.98
N GLY A 125 -6.87 -22.17 -3.30
CA GLY A 125 -7.19 -22.86 -2.05
C GLY A 125 -6.38 -22.42 -0.83
N ILE A 126 -6.30 -23.27 0.20
CA ILE A 126 -5.74 -22.94 1.51
C ILE A 126 -4.24 -22.61 1.45
N GLY A 127 -3.46 -23.31 0.64
CA GLY A 127 -2.01 -23.03 0.49
C GLY A 127 -1.74 -21.61 0.02
N VAL A 128 -2.52 -21.15 -0.98
CA VAL A 128 -2.45 -19.76 -1.47
C VAL A 128 -2.95 -18.79 -0.41
N ALA A 129 -3.98 -19.13 0.36
CA ALA A 129 -4.46 -18.27 1.45
C ALA A 129 -3.37 -18.02 2.49
N ILE A 130 -2.64 -19.05 2.91
CA ILE A 130 -1.55 -18.94 3.90
C ILE A 130 -0.38 -18.11 3.33
N SER A 131 0.07 -18.44 2.12
CA SER A 131 1.16 -17.72 1.47
C SER A 131 0.84 -16.24 1.33
N ARG A 132 -0.34 -15.91 0.82
CA ARG A 132 -0.76 -14.51 0.62
C ARG A 132 -1.01 -13.76 1.94
N ALA A 133 -1.46 -14.44 2.98
CA ALA A 133 -1.60 -13.84 4.30
C ALA A 133 -0.26 -13.42 4.90
N ILE A 134 0.81 -14.16 4.61
CA ILE A 134 2.15 -13.89 5.12
C ILE A 134 2.90 -12.89 4.21
N PHE A 135 2.74 -12.97 2.89
CA PHE A 135 3.54 -12.22 1.95
C PHE A 135 2.76 -11.12 1.21
N ALA A 136 1.73 -11.43 0.45
CA ALA A 136 1.09 -10.49 -0.46
C ALA A 136 0.30 -9.39 0.27
N VAL A 137 -0.54 -9.74 1.23
CA VAL A 137 -1.35 -8.74 1.95
C VAL A 137 -0.47 -7.77 2.76
N PRO A 138 0.55 -8.23 3.50
CA PRO A 138 1.50 -7.32 4.14
C PRO A 138 2.36 -6.51 3.15
N ALA A 139 2.73 -7.05 1.99
CA ALA A 139 3.46 -6.28 0.97
C ALA A 139 2.63 -5.06 0.52
N HIS A 140 1.36 -5.25 0.17
CA HIS A 140 0.45 -4.15 -0.17
C HIS A 140 0.30 -3.14 0.97
N PHE A 141 0.30 -3.59 2.22
CA PHE A 141 0.31 -2.71 3.38
C PHE A 141 1.58 -1.85 3.41
N PHE A 142 2.77 -2.42 3.19
CA PHE A 142 4.03 -1.67 3.21
C PHE A 142 4.14 -0.69 2.05
N PHE A 143 3.71 -1.07 0.83
CA PHE A 143 3.68 -0.15 -0.32
C PHE A 143 2.79 1.06 -0.02
N ALA A 144 1.64 0.82 0.61
CA ALA A 144 0.73 1.88 1.01
C ALA A 144 1.30 2.79 2.10
N VAL A 145 2.05 2.26 3.06
CA VAL A 145 2.74 3.06 4.08
C VAL A 145 3.70 4.05 3.41
N VAL A 146 4.47 3.60 2.43
CA VAL A 146 5.40 4.45 1.68
C VAL A 146 4.65 5.49 0.84
N MET A 147 3.59 5.08 0.15
CA MET A 147 2.70 5.99 -0.60
C MET A 147 2.15 7.09 0.31
N GLY A 148 1.55 6.71 1.44
CA GLY A 148 0.96 7.64 2.39
C GLY A 148 1.97 8.57 3.04
N TYR A 149 3.16 8.08 3.36
CA TYR A 149 4.26 8.90 3.88
C TYR A 149 4.62 10.02 2.92
N TYR A 150 4.88 9.71 1.64
CA TYR A 150 5.22 10.72 0.65
C TYR A 150 4.04 11.61 0.28
N LEU A 151 2.81 11.09 0.30
CA LEU A 151 1.61 11.90 0.12
C LEU A 151 1.46 12.95 1.23
N SER A 152 1.70 12.59 2.48
CA SER A 152 1.72 13.52 3.60
C SER A 152 2.83 14.56 3.45
N MET A 153 4.01 14.15 2.99
CA MET A 153 5.09 15.08 2.66
C MET A 153 4.66 16.08 1.57
N ALA A 154 3.96 15.63 0.54
CA ALA A 154 3.43 16.50 -0.52
C ALA A 154 2.36 17.47 -0.01
N LYS A 155 1.54 17.04 0.96
CA LYS A 155 0.47 17.88 1.52
C LYS A 155 0.97 18.92 2.51
N PHE A 156 1.80 18.52 3.46
CA PHE A 156 2.13 19.36 4.62
C PHE A 156 3.45 20.12 4.47
N ARG A 157 4.34 19.74 3.55
CA ARG A 157 5.55 20.51 3.28
C ARG A 157 5.29 21.61 2.26
N LYS A 158 5.84 22.80 2.54
CA LYS A 158 5.75 23.95 1.62
C LYS A 158 6.63 23.77 0.38
N GLN A 159 7.77 23.09 0.52
CA GLN A 159 8.76 22.91 -0.55
C GLN A 159 8.67 21.52 -1.18
N ASN A 160 8.99 21.43 -2.48
CA ASN A 160 9.12 20.18 -3.22
C ASN A 160 7.85 19.28 -3.27
N LYS A 161 6.66 19.89 -3.25
CA LYS A 161 5.38 19.16 -3.26
C LYS A 161 5.27 18.17 -4.43
N LEU A 162 5.61 18.61 -5.64
CA LEU A 162 5.56 17.77 -6.84
C LEU A 162 6.52 16.59 -6.75
N TRP A 163 7.73 16.82 -6.21
CA TRP A 163 8.71 15.76 -6.00
C TRP A 163 8.20 14.70 -5.04
N PHE A 164 7.62 15.11 -3.91
CA PHE A 164 7.01 14.15 -2.97
C PHE A 164 5.79 13.45 -3.56
N GLY A 165 4.97 14.14 -4.36
CA GLY A 165 3.89 13.52 -5.11
C GLY A 165 4.38 12.46 -6.10
N PHE A 166 5.48 12.73 -6.81
CA PHE A 166 6.14 11.75 -7.67
C PHE A 166 6.67 10.55 -6.88
N LEU A 167 7.34 10.77 -5.75
CA LEU A 167 7.84 9.69 -4.90
C LEU A 167 6.72 8.85 -4.27
N ALA A 168 5.54 9.44 -4.04
CA ALA A 168 4.37 8.72 -3.55
C ALA A 168 3.84 7.67 -4.55
N ILE A 169 4.22 7.78 -5.81
CA ILE A 169 3.90 6.79 -6.87
C ILE A 169 5.13 5.93 -7.16
N ALA A 170 6.28 6.57 -7.46
CA ALA A 170 7.44 5.90 -7.99
C ALA A 170 8.04 4.86 -7.04
N VAL A 171 8.07 5.17 -5.72
CA VAL A 171 8.65 4.24 -4.75
C VAL A 171 7.76 3.02 -4.52
N PRO A 172 6.44 3.14 -4.27
CA PRO A 172 5.55 1.98 -4.21
C PRO A 172 5.55 1.14 -5.49
N VAL A 173 5.54 1.77 -6.67
CA VAL A 173 5.64 1.04 -7.95
C VAL A 173 6.94 0.24 -8.04
N LEU A 174 8.07 0.82 -7.64
CA LEU A 174 9.34 0.11 -7.63
C LEU A 174 9.34 -1.07 -6.64
N LEU A 175 8.84 -0.87 -5.43
CA LEU A 175 8.77 -1.93 -4.42
C LEU A 175 7.84 -3.07 -4.86
N HIS A 176 6.68 -2.73 -5.40
CA HIS A 176 5.72 -3.71 -5.91
C HIS A 176 6.29 -4.47 -7.13
N PHE A 177 6.90 -3.74 -8.07
CA PHE A 177 7.59 -4.34 -9.20
C PHE A 177 8.63 -5.37 -8.77
N LEU A 178 9.51 -5.02 -7.83
CA LEU A 178 10.54 -5.93 -7.34
C LEU A 178 9.94 -7.16 -6.65
N TYR A 179 8.87 -6.96 -5.87
CA TYR A 179 8.15 -8.06 -5.22
C TYR A 179 7.61 -9.05 -6.25
N ASP A 180 6.86 -8.58 -7.24
CA ASP A 180 6.27 -9.43 -8.27
C ASP A 180 7.31 -10.03 -9.20
N PHE A 181 8.35 -9.27 -9.55
CA PHE A 181 9.44 -9.75 -10.39
C PHE A 181 10.13 -10.97 -9.78
N PHE A 182 10.49 -10.91 -8.51
CA PHE A 182 11.11 -12.05 -7.83
C PHE A 182 10.16 -13.25 -7.71
N LEU A 183 8.87 -13.04 -7.52
CA LEU A 183 7.88 -14.12 -7.52
C LEU A 183 7.72 -14.76 -8.88
N MET A 184 7.61 -13.97 -9.96
CA MET A 184 7.36 -14.47 -11.30
C MET A 184 8.61 -15.13 -11.89
N GLU A 185 9.79 -14.56 -11.65
CA GLU A 185 11.04 -15.10 -12.17
C GLU A 185 11.34 -16.49 -11.59
N SER A 186 11.05 -16.71 -10.31
CA SER A 186 11.20 -18.02 -9.68
C SER A 186 10.33 -19.11 -10.32
N ASN A 187 9.15 -18.74 -10.83
CA ASN A 187 8.25 -19.64 -11.51
C ASN A 187 8.58 -19.84 -13.00
N TYR A 188 9.19 -18.83 -13.65
CA TYR A 188 9.51 -18.82 -15.08
C TYR A 188 10.81 -19.58 -15.38
N TYR A 189 11.83 -19.38 -14.58
CA TYR A 189 13.10 -20.10 -14.70
C TYR A 189 13.11 -21.30 -13.77
N SER A 190 12.62 -22.44 -14.27
CA SER A 190 12.65 -23.73 -13.55
C SER A 190 14.05 -24.22 -13.18
N SER A 191 15.10 -23.56 -13.70
CA SER A 191 16.53 -23.80 -13.38
C SER A 191 17.02 -23.04 -12.15
N ILE A 192 16.26 -22.09 -11.64
CA ILE A 192 16.62 -21.37 -10.41
C ILE A 192 16.12 -22.20 -9.22
N ASP A 193 17.03 -22.53 -8.32
CA ASP A 193 16.69 -23.22 -7.07
C ASP A 193 15.57 -22.46 -6.34
N PRO A 194 14.43 -23.09 -6.03
CA PRO A 194 13.32 -22.45 -5.30
C PRO A 194 13.75 -21.81 -3.98
N SER A 195 14.84 -22.30 -3.35
CA SER A 195 15.39 -21.74 -2.13
C SER A 195 15.94 -20.32 -2.33
N TYR A 196 16.46 -20.00 -3.51
CA TYR A 196 16.97 -18.66 -3.86
C TYR A 196 15.86 -17.62 -3.93
N ALA A 197 14.77 -17.93 -4.62
CA ALA A 197 13.60 -17.06 -4.71
C ALA A 197 12.98 -16.81 -3.33
N THR A 198 12.84 -17.88 -2.53
CA THR A 198 12.34 -17.77 -1.14
C THR A 198 13.25 -16.89 -0.30
N SER A 199 14.57 -17.01 -0.44
CA SER A 199 15.55 -16.21 0.29
C SER A 199 15.49 -14.73 -0.10
N LEU A 200 15.34 -14.43 -1.39
CA LEU A 200 15.15 -13.05 -1.90
C LEU A 200 13.87 -12.44 -1.36
N MET A 201 12.76 -13.17 -1.42
CA MET A 201 11.48 -12.74 -0.86
C MET A 201 11.58 -12.45 0.64
N PHE A 202 12.27 -13.31 1.40
CA PHE A 202 12.45 -13.12 2.83
C PHE A 202 13.32 -11.88 3.11
N THR A 203 14.38 -11.68 2.33
CA THR A 203 15.25 -10.51 2.44
C THR A 203 14.50 -9.22 2.12
N PHE A 204 13.68 -9.23 1.06
CA PHE A 204 12.82 -8.10 0.70
C PHE A 204 11.85 -7.77 1.83
N TYR A 205 11.26 -8.78 2.44
CA TYR A 205 10.33 -8.64 3.55
C TYR A 205 10.97 -8.03 4.80
N LEU A 206 12.18 -8.48 5.15
CA LEU A 206 12.95 -7.88 6.24
C LEU A 206 13.28 -6.40 5.95
N PHE A 207 13.57 -6.08 4.70
CA PHE A 207 13.80 -4.71 4.26
C PHE A 207 12.54 -3.85 4.42
N ASP A 208 11.37 -4.35 4.05
CA ASP A 208 10.10 -3.64 4.22
C ASP A 208 9.77 -3.37 5.70
N ILE A 209 9.98 -4.38 6.57
CA ILE A 209 9.83 -4.22 8.02
C ILE A 209 10.81 -3.16 8.56
N LEU A 210 12.05 -3.13 8.07
CA LEU A 210 13.03 -2.11 8.43
C LEU A 210 12.60 -0.72 7.97
N LEU A 211 12.13 -0.60 6.73
CA LEU A 211 11.60 0.66 6.20
C LEU A 211 10.41 1.16 7.02
N TRP A 212 9.48 0.27 7.37
CA TRP A 212 8.38 0.57 8.28
C TRP A 212 8.88 1.12 9.61
N HIS A 213 9.84 0.45 10.24
CA HIS A 213 10.38 0.86 11.52
C HIS A 213 11.07 2.24 11.45
N ILE A 214 11.83 2.48 10.37
CA ILE A 214 12.47 3.78 10.11
C ILE A 214 11.42 4.87 9.87
N ALA A 215 10.39 4.58 9.07
CA ALA A 215 9.31 5.52 8.78
C ALA A 215 8.57 5.90 10.07
N MET A 216 8.18 4.93 10.87
CA MET A 216 7.49 5.17 12.15
C MET A 216 8.35 5.98 13.12
N LYS A 217 9.65 5.68 13.24
CA LYS A 217 10.57 6.49 14.06
C LYS A 217 10.71 7.93 13.56
N ARG A 218 10.67 8.14 12.23
CA ARG A 218 10.77 9.49 11.63
C ARG A 218 9.49 10.28 11.82
N ILE A 219 8.34 9.65 11.72
CA ILE A 219 7.03 10.28 11.92
C ILE A 219 6.89 10.78 13.36
N HIS A 220 7.26 9.98 14.35
CA HIS A 220 7.22 10.37 15.75
C HIS A 220 8.16 11.53 16.14
N LYS A 221 9.08 11.91 15.26
CA LYS A 221 9.98 13.07 15.41
C LYS A 221 9.54 14.28 14.59
N ARG A 222 8.32 14.26 14.05
CA ARG A 222 7.78 15.31 13.21
C ARG A 222 6.50 15.88 13.77
N CYS A 223 6.33 17.18 13.60
CA CYS A 223 5.09 17.87 13.91
C CYS A 223 3.94 17.27 13.11
N GLN A 224 2.87 16.92 13.77
CA GLN A 224 1.71 16.30 13.12
C GLN A 224 1.00 17.30 12.19
N GLY A 225 0.99 18.59 12.52
CA GLY A 225 0.33 19.59 11.70
C GLY A 225 1.11 20.06 10.45
N CYS A 226 2.46 20.05 10.45
CA CYS A 226 3.25 20.60 9.33
C CYS A 226 4.44 19.73 8.90
N GLY A 227 4.69 18.59 9.56
CA GLY A 227 5.81 17.73 9.27
C GLY A 227 7.20 18.29 9.61
N ALA A 228 7.31 19.44 10.28
CA ALA A 228 8.57 20.00 10.73
C ALA A 228 9.23 19.11 11.80
N PRO A 229 10.57 19.06 11.90
CA PRO A 229 11.24 18.36 13.00
C PRO A 229 10.83 18.93 14.36
N ILE A 230 10.57 18.07 15.33
CA ILE A 230 10.22 18.43 16.71
C ILE A 230 11.08 17.67 17.71
N ALA A 231 11.17 18.19 18.93
CA ALA A 231 11.88 17.54 20.03
C ALA A 231 11.15 16.24 20.46
N LYS A 232 11.90 15.34 21.09
CA LYS A 232 11.34 14.09 21.61
C LYS A 232 10.25 14.39 22.66
N GLY A 233 9.08 13.80 22.48
CA GLY A 233 7.93 13.99 23.37
C GLY A 233 6.99 15.14 22.99
N GLN A 234 7.30 15.91 21.96
CA GLN A 234 6.39 16.89 21.38
C GLN A 234 5.57 16.27 20.24
N HIS A 235 4.33 16.73 20.06
CA HIS A 235 3.45 16.30 18.97
C HIS A 235 3.29 17.39 17.91
N TYR A 236 3.33 18.65 18.34
CA TYR A 236 3.21 19.83 17.48
C TYR A 236 4.40 20.78 17.69
N CYS A 237 4.83 21.47 16.65
CA CYS A 237 5.79 22.56 16.78
C CYS A 237 5.08 23.83 17.31
N SER A 238 5.86 24.81 17.72
CA SER A 238 5.35 26.10 18.23
C SER A 238 4.35 26.81 17.29
N ASN A 239 4.46 26.58 15.98
CA ASN A 239 3.58 27.19 14.98
C ASN A 239 2.29 26.38 14.71
N CYS A 240 2.20 25.17 15.23
CA CYS A 240 1.06 24.26 15.03
C CYS A 240 0.41 23.84 16.34
N LEU A 241 0.88 24.36 17.48
CA LEU A 241 0.19 24.12 18.75
C LEU A 241 -1.25 24.64 18.61
N PRO A 242 -2.28 23.81 18.86
CA PRO A 242 -3.63 24.33 18.98
C PRO A 242 -3.61 25.39 20.09
N ASN A 243 -4.14 26.58 19.79
CA ASN A 243 -4.35 27.59 20.82
C ASN A 243 -5.19 26.98 21.93
N PRO A 244 -4.81 27.16 23.22
CA PRO A 244 -5.52 26.62 24.36
C PRO A 244 -6.96 27.11 24.43
#